data_23569dceb99fa31418d14fe63e79a420
#
_entry.id   23569dceb99fa31418d14fe63e79a420
#
_cell.length_a   1.000
_cell.length_b   1.000
_cell.length_c   1.000
_cell.angle_alpha   90.00
_cell.angle_beta   90.00
_cell.angle_gamma   90.00
#
_symmetry.space_group_name_H-M   'P 1'
#
loop_
_entity.id
_entity.type
_entity.pdbx_description
1 polymer ?
#
loop_
_entity_poly.entity_id
_entity_poly.type
_entity_poly.pdbx_seq_one_letter_code
_entity_poly.pdbx_strand_id
1 'polypeptide(L)'
;MEWSKLKNIILLLLVSVNAFLLILVGVQESRAARYEEDTRQAAVRVLEQSGITFGPERVPQEAGLSPLTVTRDRESEAIVAQTLLGDVSREGENDVRHRYSSVQGTAEFSMNGTFSVRFQPGAWAKEHERSYEDASQSCLERIDFQGTLISSESGERPGQTVLTYYQNWEGTPLFSCQVTLLWQDDTLLRMEGQRLSGTITSSSEEE
;
A
#
# COMPACT_ATOMS: atom_id res chain seq x y z
N MET A 1 -40.11 -14.53 -52.00
CA MET A 1 -38.75 -14.11 -51.75
C MET A 1 -37.84 -15.31 -51.83
N GLU A 2 -36.86 -15.36 -52.76
CA GLU A 2 -36.05 -16.57 -52.95
C GLU A 2 -35.14 -16.77 -51.75
N TRP A 3 -35.15 -17.98 -51.19
CA TRP A 3 -34.37 -18.36 -49.98
C TRP A 3 -32.88 -18.03 -50.11
N SER A 4 -32.34 -18.14 -51.33
CA SER A 4 -30.94 -17.82 -51.64
C SER A 4 -30.62 -16.33 -51.45
N LYS A 5 -31.54 -15.43 -51.79
CA LYS A 5 -31.36 -13.96 -51.61
C LYS A 5 -31.38 -13.60 -50.13
N LEU A 6 -32.26 -14.22 -49.33
CA LEU A 6 -32.34 -14.00 -47.89
C LEU A 6 -31.05 -14.44 -47.18
N LYS A 7 -30.53 -15.64 -47.55
CA LYS A 7 -29.28 -16.19 -47.04
C LYS A 7 -28.08 -15.27 -47.32
N ASN A 8 -27.98 -14.71 -48.53
CA ASN A 8 -26.90 -13.83 -48.91
C ASN A 8 -26.99 -12.48 -48.16
N ILE A 9 -28.18 -11.95 -47.90
CA ILE A 9 -28.38 -10.72 -47.10
C ILE A 9 -27.92 -10.95 -45.66
N ILE A 10 -28.31 -12.08 -45.05
CA ILE A 10 -27.90 -12.44 -43.69
C ILE A 10 -26.39 -12.58 -43.59
N LEU A 11 -25.76 -13.27 -44.54
CA LEU A 11 -24.31 -13.47 -44.58
C LEU A 11 -23.56 -12.14 -44.74
N LEU A 12 -24.04 -11.27 -45.60
CA LEU A 12 -23.46 -9.93 -45.80
C LEU A 12 -23.57 -9.07 -44.54
N LEU A 13 -24.72 -9.12 -43.84
CA LEU A 13 -24.94 -8.43 -42.60
C LEU A 13 -24.01 -8.94 -41.50
N LEU A 14 -23.83 -10.27 -41.39
CA LEU A 14 -22.96 -10.88 -40.41
C LEU A 14 -21.49 -10.50 -40.64
N VAL A 15 -21.03 -10.50 -41.90
CA VAL A 15 -19.67 -10.05 -42.27
C VAL A 15 -19.49 -8.56 -41.93
N SER A 16 -20.48 -7.73 -42.23
CA SER A 16 -20.40 -6.28 -41.93
C SER A 16 -20.31 -6.01 -40.43
N VAL A 17 -21.10 -6.74 -39.61
CA VAL A 17 -21.05 -6.61 -38.15
C VAL A 17 -19.69 -7.04 -37.60
N ASN A 18 -19.16 -8.18 -38.07
CA ASN A 18 -17.84 -8.62 -37.64
C ASN A 18 -16.72 -7.65 -38.05
N ALA A 19 -16.76 -7.11 -39.26
CA ALA A 19 -15.80 -6.11 -39.71
C ALA A 19 -15.88 -4.82 -38.85
N PHE A 20 -17.08 -4.39 -38.51
CA PHE A 20 -17.29 -3.24 -37.62
C PHE A 20 -16.73 -3.47 -36.20
N LEU A 21 -16.96 -4.66 -35.66
CA LEU A 21 -16.41 -5.03 -34.34
C LEU A 21 -14.87 -5.05 -34.35
N LEU A 22 -14.25 -5.62 -35.41
CA LEU A 22 -12.78 -5.60 -35.55
C LEU A 22 -12.22 -4.17 -35.63
N ILE A 23 -12.90 -3.28 -36.33
CA ILE A 23 -12.49 -1.85 -36.38
C ILE A 23 -12.62 -1.20 -35.00
N LEU A 24 -13.70 -1.48 -34.24
CA LEU A 24 -13.88 -0.96 -32.90
C LEU A 24 -12.77 -1.43 -31.94
N VAL A 25 -12.44 -2.72 -31.98
CA VAL A 25 -11.37 -3.28 -31.15
C VAL A 25 -10.02 -2.64 -31.51
N GLY A 26 -9.68 -2.54 -32.79
CA GLY A 26 -8.43 -1.91 -33.22
C GLY A 26 -8.32 -0.42 -32.86
N VAL A 27 -9.44 0.31 -32.89
CA VAL A 27 -9.48 1.71 -32.43
C VAL A 27 -9.29 1.78 -30.91
N GLN A 28 -9.86 0.86 -30.17
CA GLN A 28 -9.76 0.82 -28.71
C GLN A 28 -8.32 0.50 -28.25
N GLU A 29 -7.68 -0.49 -28.87
CA GLU A 29 -6.27 -0.81 -28.63
C GLU A 29 -5.33 0.37 -28.99
N SER A 30 -5.58 1.02 -30.12
CA SER A 30 -4.78 2.20 -30.54
C SER A 30 -4.93 3.38 -29.59
N ARG A 31 -6.11 3.56 -28.98
CA ARG A 31 -6.34 4.60 -27.96
C ARG A 31 -5.64 4.26 -26.64
N ALA A 32 -5.69 3.01 -26.21
CA ALA A 32 -5.00 2.56 -25.02
C ALA A 32 -3.49 2.77 -25.14
N ALA A 33 -2.88 2.36 -26.25
CA ALA A 33 -1.45 2.54 -26.51
C ALA A 33 -1.01 4.01 -26.52
N ARG A 34 -1.84 4.92 -27.08
CA ARG A 34 -1.54 6.36 -27.06
C ARG A 34 -1.65 6.95 -25.66
N TYR A 35 -2.65 6.52 -24.89
CA TYR A 35 -2.82 6.99 -23.53
C TYR A 35 -1.64 6.60 -22.63
N GLU A 36 -1.13 5.38 -22.79
CA GLU A 36 0.08 4.93 -22.08
C GLU A 36 1.31 5.76 -22.43
N GLU A 37 1.54 6.04 -23.71
CA GLU A 37 2.67 6.86 -24.14
C GLU A 37 2.59 8.30 -23.64
N ASP A 38 1.41 8.93 -23.71
CA ASP A 38 1.16 10.27 -23.20
C ASP A 38 1.37 10.33 -21.65
N THR A 39 0.94 9.30 -20.93
CA THR A 39 1.13 9.19 -19.47
C THR A 39 2.62 9.05 -19.14
N ARG A 40 3.35 8.21 -19.88
CA ARG A 40 4.78 8.02 -19.72
C ARG A 40 5.57 9.31 -19.95
N GLN A 41 5.26 10.04 -21.00
CA GLN A 41 5.88 11.34 -21.29
C GLN A 41 5.53 12.39 -20.24
N ALA A 42 4.32 12.37 -19.70
CA ALA A 42 3.93 13.26 -18.61
C ALA A 42 4.73 12.94 -17.33
N ALA A 43 4.91 11.67 -16.99
CA ALA A 43 5.72 11.24 -15.86
C ALA A 43 7.19 11.69 -16.00
N VAL A 44 7.80 11.51 -17.19
CA VAL A 44 9.16 11.98 -17.46
C VAL A 44 9.27 13.50 -17.26
N ARG A 45 8.32 14.28 -17.77
CA ARG A 45 8.31 15.75 -17.60
C ARG A 45 8.24 16.16 -16.11
N VAL A 46 7.44 15.48 -15.30
CA VAL A 46 7.34 15.76 -13.85
C VAL A 46 8.67 15.46 -13.15
N LEU A 47 9.33 14.36 -13.50
CA LEU A 47 10.65 14.01 -12.96
C LEU A 47 11.71 15.04 -13.37
N GLU A 48 11.74 15.48 -14.63
CA GLU A 48 12.64 16.52 -15.12
C GLU A 48 12.44 17.86 -14.41
N GLN A 49 11.18 18.26 -14.14
CA GLN A 49 10.86 19.46 -13.36
C GLN A 49 11.35 19.36 -11.92
N SER A 50 11.46 18.14 -11.40
CA SER A 50 12.01 17.86 -10.07
C SER A 50 13.55 17.71 -10.06
N GLY A 51 14.21 17.99 -11.19
CA GLY A 51 15.67 17.91 -11.34
C GLY A 51 16.20 16.49 -11.55
N ILE A 52 15.33 15.51 -11.82
CA ILE A 52 15.69 14.12 -12.07
C ILE A 52 15.67 13.87 -13.59
N THR A 53 16.83 13.70 -14.20
CA THR A 53 16.92 13.34 -15.64
C THR A 53 16.66 11.84 -15.80
N PHE A 54 15.52 11.49 -16.39
CA PHE A 54 15.09 10.12 -16.62
C PHE A 54 14.76 9.90 -18.09
N GLY A 55 15.44 8.93 -18.74
CA GLY A 55 15.15 8.60 -20.13
C GLY A 55 13.77 7.90 -20.26
N PRO A 56 12.96 8.24 -21.28
CA PRO A 56 11.64 7.63 -21.49
C PRO A 56 11.71 6.11 -21.68
N GLU A 57 12.83 5.58 -22.16
CA GLU A 57 13.08 4.15 -22.31
C GLU A 57 13.21 3.39 -20.99
N ARG A 58 13.44 4.09 -19.87
CA ARG A 58 13.55 3.51 -18.51
C ARG A 58 12.23 3.48 -17.78
N VAL A 59 11.20 4.15 -18.29
CA VAL A 59 9.84 4.04 -17.75
C VAL A 59 9.25 2.73 -18.27
N PRO A 60 8.80 1.81 -17.40
CA PRO A 60 8.21 0.55 -17.83
C PRO A 60 7.06 0.77 -18.83
N GLN A 61 7.03 0.00 -19.90
CA GLN A 61 5.98 0.09 -20.92
C GLN A 61 4.64 -0.48 -20.44
N GLU A 62 4.72 -1.41 -19.51
CA GLU A 62 3.56 -1.97 -18.85
C GLU A 62 3.67 -1.68 -17.37
N ALA A 63 2.69 -0.96 -16.82
CA ALA A 63 2.45 -1.00 -15.40
C ALA A 63 1.83 -2.37 -15.10
N GLY A 64 2.68 -3.41 -15.14
CA GLY A 64 2.29 -4.80 -14.87
C GLY A 64 1.91 -5.04 -13.39
N LEU A 65 1.51 -4.00 -12.71
CA LEU A 65 0.96 -4.08 -11.38
C LEU A 65 -0.56 -4.22 -11.52
N SER A 66 -1.01 -5.44 -11.46
CA SER A 66 -2.43 -5.71 -11.18
C SER A 66 -2.83 -4.90 -9.95
N PRO A 67 -3.98 -4.19 -9.97
CA PRO A 67 -4.44 -3.47 -8.80
C PRO A 67 -4.57 -4.44 -7.64
N LEU A 68 -3.85 -4.15 -6.55
CA LEU A 68 -3.93 -4.95 -5.33
C LEU A 68 -5.20 -4.57 -4.60
N THR A 69 -6.09 -5.53 -4.41
CA THR A 69 -7.25 -5.34 -3.54
C THR A 69 -6.86 -5.73 -2.13
N VAL A 70 -6.88 -4.77 -1.21
CA VAL A 70 -6.61 -5.00 0.20
C VAL A 70 -7.93 -5.04 0.95
N THR A 71 -8.26 -6.21 1.48
CA THR A 71 -9.41 -6.37 2.37
C THR A 71 -8.98 -6.11 3.81
N ARG A 72 -9.68 -5.24 4.52
CA ARG A 72 -9.41 -4.96 5.93
C ARG A 72 -9.61 -6.23 6.76
N ASP A 73 -8.59 -6.58 7.51
CA ASP A 73 -8.61 -7.68 8.47
C ASP A 73 -8.66 -7.15 9.91
N ARG A 74 -9.85 -7.23 10.52
CA ARG A 74 -10.11 -6.78 11.91
C ARG A 74 -9.42 -7.67 12.94
N GLU A 75 -9.24 -8.95 12.63
CA GLU A 75 -8.57 -9.89 13.50
C GLU A 75 -7.08 -9.56 13.59
N SER A 76 -6.46 -9.25 12.46
CA SER A 76 -5.09 -8.77 12.41
C SER A 76 -4.87 -7.48 13.22
N GLU A 77 -5.82 -6.53 13.23
CA GLU A 77 -5.74 -5.32 14.05
C GLU A 77 -5.72 -5.65 15.56
N ALA A 78 -6.57 -6.57 16.00
CA ALA A 78 -6.62 -7.01 17.40
C ALA A 78 -5.32 -7.73 17.81
N ILE A 79 -4.80 -8.61 16.94
CA ILE A 79 -3.53 -9.32 17.16
C ILE A 79 -2.37 -8.31 17.30
N VAL A 80 -2.30 -7.31 16.43
CA VAL A 80 -1.28 -6.26 16.51
C VAL A 80 -1.38 -5.48 17.82
N ALA A 81 -2.59 -5.05 18.20
CA ALA A 81 -2.80 -4.35 19.45
C ALA A 81 -2.37 -5.20 20.65
N GLN A 82 -2.73 -6.49 20.68
CA GLN A 82 -2.36 -7.42 21.74
C GLN A 82 -0.84 -7.68 21.78
N THR A 83 -0.21 -7.82 20.61
CA THR A 83 1.24 -8.04 20.51
C THR A 83 2.05 -6.85 21.05
N LEU A 84 1.58 -5.63 20.79
CA LEU A 84 2.28 -4.40 21.17
C LEU A 84 1.93 -3.96 22.62
N LEU A 85 0.72 -4.18 23.07
CA LEU A 85 0.19 -3.61 24.31
C LEU A 85 -0.21 -4.67 25.37
N GLY A 86 -0.04 -5.97 25.09
CA GLY A 86 -0.43 -7.05 25.99
C GLY A 86 -1.94 -7.23 26.02
N ASP A 87 -2.50 -7.50 27.21
CA ASP A 87 -3.93 -7.68 27.37
C ASP A 87 -4.68 -6.38 27.09
N VAL A 88 -5.36 -6.34 25.96
CA VAL A 88 -6.10 -5.16 25.50
C VAL A 88 -7.61 -5.34 25.65
N SER A 89 -8.30 -4.26 26.01
CA SER A 89 -9.74 -4.14 25.92
C SER A 89 -10.11 -3.28 24.71
N ARG A 90 -11.11 -3.72 23.94
CA ARG A 90 -11.65 -2.92 22.82
C ARG A 90 -12.63 -1.88 23.37
N GLU A 91 -12.41 -0.61 22.99
CA GLU A 91 -13.28 0.50 23.36
C GLU A 91 -14.22 0.85 22.19
N GLY A 92 -15.53 0.71 22.44
CA GLY A 92 -16.60 1.16 21.53
C GLY A 92 -16.82 0.25 20.31
N GLU A 93 -18.02 0.35 19.74
CA GLU A 93 -18.42 -0.30 18.49
C GLU A 93 -18.52 0.75 17.36
N ASN A 94 -17.40 1.29 16.92
CA ASN A 94 -17.42 2.16 15.74
C ASN A 94 -16.68 1.46 14.60
N ASP A 95 -17.39 1.14 13.50
CA ASP A 95 -16.80 0.44 12.35
C ASP A 95 -15.73 1.27 11.61
N VAL A 96 -15.70 2.59 11.84
CA VAL A 96 -14.73 3.48 11.18
C VAL A 96 -13.37 3.47 11.87
N ARG A 97 -13.38 3.39 13.22
CA ARG A 97 -12.15 3.35 14.03
C ARG A 97 -12.28 2.30 15.11
N HIS A 98 -11.25 1.48 15.24
CA HIS A 98 -11.13 0.54 16.35
C HIS A 98 -10.08 1.07 17.31
N ARG A 99 -10.46 1.17 18.58
CA ARG A 99 -9.56 1.56 19.66
C ARG A 99 -9.39 0.41 20.63
N TYR A 100 -8.15 0.16 21.00
CA TYR A 100 -7.73 -0.83 21.98
C TYR A 100 -6.94 -0.13 23.06
N SER A 101 -7.21 -0.48 24.33
CA SER A 101 -6.55 0.11 25.49
C SER A 101 -6.02 -0.98 26.41
N SER A 102 -4.88 -0.70 27.02
CA SER A 102 -4.27 -1.51 28.06
C SER A 102 -3.53 -0.64 29.07
N VAL A 103 -2.95 -1.27 30.10
CA VAL A 103 -2.02 -0.58 31.03
C VAL A 103 -0.73 -0.13 30.34
N GLN A 104 -0.38 -0.73 29.19
CA GLN A 104 0.83 -0.40 28.44
C GLN A 104 0.61 0.72 27.40
N GLY A 105 -0.62 1.07 27.09
CA GLY A 105 -0.91 2.12 26.12
C GLY A 105 -2.24 2.01 25.41
N THR A 106 -2.34 2.69 24.29
CA THR A 106 -3.53 2.70 23.42
C THR A 106 -3.15 2.50 21.96
N ALA A 107 -3.98 1.76 21.22
CA ALA A 107 -3.84 1.59 19.77
C ALA A 107 -5.14 1.99 19.08
N GLU A 108 -5.03 2.74 18.00
CA GLU A 108 -6.15 3.16 17.14
C GLU A 108 -5.88 2.71 15.70
N PHE A 109 -6.89 2.08 15.07
CA PHE A 109 -6.85 1.63 13.68
C PHE A 109 -8.01 2.25 12.91
N SER A 110 -7.73 2.76 11.73
CA SER A 110 -8.73 3.40 10.84
C SER A 110 -8.99 2.54 9.60
N MET A 111 -10.13 2.75 8.95
CA MET A 111 -10.54 1.99 7.76
C MET A 111 -9.55 2.07 6.58
N ASN A 112 -8.82 3.15 6.46
CA ASN A 112 -7.83 3.37 5.40
C ASN A 112 -6.46 2.72 5.66
N GLY A 113 -6.36 1.82 6.66
CA GLY A 113 -5.11 1.16 7.02
C GLY A 113 -4.16 2.01 7.86
N THR A 114 -4.53 3.24 8.22
CA THR A 114 -3.73 4.04 9.16
C THR A 114 -3.91 3.53 10.58
N PHE A 115 -2.83 3.56 11.35
CA PHE A 115 -2.84 3.22 12.76
C PHE A 115 -1.96 4.16 13.58
N SER A 116 -2.25 4.26 14.86
CA SER A 116 -1.43 4.98 15.83
C SER A 116 -1.43 4.22 17.14
N VAL A 117 -0.25 3.88 17.63
CA VAL A 117 -0.04 3.25 18.93
C VAL A 117 0.73 4.23 19.81
N ARG A 118 0.19 4.49 21.00
CA ARG A 118 0.85 5.32 22.03
C ARG A 118 1.18 4.44 23.20
N PHE A 119 2.45 4.38 23.56
CA PHE A 119 2.93 3.60 24.68
C PHE A 119 2.99 4.43 25.95
N GLN A 120 2.70 3.81 27.09
CA GLN A 120 2.98 4.40 28.40
C GLN A 120 4.51 4.42 28.60
N PRO A 121 5.03 5.45 29.31
CA PRO A 121 6.46 5.51 29.63
C PRO A 121 6.94 4.21 30.30
N GLY A 122 7.98 3.60 29.73
CA GLY A 122 8.56 2.36 30.22
C GLY A 122 7.89 1.06 29.73
N ALA A 123 6.76 1.13 28.99
CA ALA A 123 6.11 -0.06 28.43
C ALA A 123 6.99 -0.77 27.38
N TRP A 124 7.71 0.01 26.61
CA TRP A 124 8.67 -0.48 25.61
C TRP A 124 10.00 0.25 25.78
N ALA A 125 10.97 -0.44 26.36
CA ALA A 125 12.32 0.06 26.51
C ALA A 125 13.28 -0.79 25.66
N LYS A 126 14.22 -0.14 24.97
CA LYS A 126 15.33 -0.84 24.32
C LYS A 126 16.40 -1.18 25.36
N GLU A 127 17.12 -2.24 25.13
CA GLU A 127 18.36 -2.53 25.86
C GLU A 127 19.37 -1.43 25.60
N HIS A 128 20.14 -1.05 26.64
CA HIS A 128 21.03 0.12 26.57
C HIS A 128 22.11 0.02 25.47
N GLU A 129 22.58 -1.18 25.19
CA GLU A 129 23.60 -1.43 24.15
C GLU A 129 23.03 -1.60 22.74
N ARG A 130 21.70 -1.66 22.59
CA ARG A 130 21.04 -1.91 21.32
C ARG A 130 20.79 -0.60 20.56
N SER A 131 20.99 -0.58 19.23
CA SER A 131 20.67 0.56 18.41
C SER A 131 19.15 0.82 18.36
N TYR A 132 18.73 2.05 18.03
CA TYR A 132 17.31 2.37 17.81
C TYR A 132 16.76 1.62 16.59
N GLU A 133 17.59 1.46 15.56
CA GLU A 133 17.25 0.75 14.33
C GLU A 133 16.93 -0.72 14.63
N ASP A 134 17.81 -1.42 15.36
CA ASP A 134 17.60 -2.83 15.72
C ASP A 134 16.40 -3.03 16.65
N ALA A 135 16.19 -2.11 17.60
CA ALA A 135 15.04 -2.16 18.49
C ALA A 135 13.74 -1.91 17.73
N SER A 136 13.72 -0.94 16.81
CA SER A 136 12.58 -0.65 15.95
C SER A 136 12.28 -1.79 14.99
N GLN A 137 13.30 -2.37 14.35
CA GLN A 137 13.13 -3.51 13.46
C GLN A 137 12.51 -4.70 14.21
N SER A 138 12.98 -5.02 15.41
CA SER A 138 12.38 -6.07 16.24
C SER A 138 10.94 -5.79 16.65
N CYS A 139 10.59 -4.52 16.87
CA CYS A 139 9.22 -4.12 17.16
C CYS A 139 8.31 -4.32 15.94
N LEU A 140 8.79 -3.93 14.75
CA LEU A 140 8.06 -4.08 13.48
C LEU A 140 7.88 -5.57 13.10
N GLU A 141 8.90 -6.40 13.30
CA GLU A 141 8.82 -7.85 13.05
C GLU A 141 7.75 -8.54 13.89
N ARG A 142 7.53 -8.11 15.13
CA ARG A 142 6.46 -8.69 15.99
C ARG A 142 5.07 -8.47 15.44
N ILE A 143 4.86 -7.43 14.66
CA ILE A 143 3.57 -7.12 14.03
C ILE A 143 3.53 -7.51 12.55
N ASP A 144 4.46 -8.38 12.12
CA ASP A 144 4.59 -8.83 10.75
C ASP A 144 4.72 -7.67 9.74
N PHE A 145 5.46 -6.63 10.13
CA PHE A 145 5.77 -5.51 9.25
C PHE A 145 7.20 -5.66 8.75
N GLN A 146 7.35 -6.14 7.52
CA GLN A 146 8.64 -6.19 6.84
C GLN A 146 8.94 -4.82 6.24
N GLY A 147 9.86 -4.09 6.83
CA GLY A 147 10.16 -2.71 6.44
C GLY A 147 11.62 -2.46 6.14
N THR A 148 11.86 -1.47 5.27
CA THR A 148 13.18 -0.90 5.01
C THR A 148 13.28 0.47 5.67
N LEU A 149 14.33 0.70 6.47
CA LEU A 149 14.61 1.99 7.08
C LEU A 149 14.93 3.03 5.99
N ILE A 150 14.28 4.20 6.09
CA ILE A 150 14.44 5.31 5.15
C ILE A 150 15.18 6.46 5.79
N SER A 151 14.76 6.84 7.00
CA SER A 151 15.39 7.94 7.74
C SER A 151 15.49 7.61 9.22
N SER A 152 16.55 8.15 9.83
CA SER A 152 16.80 8.19 11.27
C SER A 152 17.18 9.63 11.60
N GLU A 153 16.29 10.35 12.28
CA GLU A 153 16.41 11.79 12.50
C GLU A 153 16.25 12.10 13.99
N SER A 154 16.87 13.20 14.42
CA SER A 154 16.60 13.75 15.76
C SER A 154 15.20 14.34 15.79
N GLY A 155 14.42 14.02 16.82
CA GLY A 155 13.09 14.60 17.01
C GLY A 155 13.13 16.04 17.50
N GLU A 156 11.95 16.60 17.79
CA GLU A 156 11.78 18.01 18.19
C GLU A 156 12.36 18.31 19.59
N ARG A 157 12.49 17.29 20.44
CA ARG A 157 12.99 17.43 21.82
C ARG A 157 14.34 16.74 21.98
N PRO A 158 15.19 17.23 22.89
CA PRO A 158 16.44 16.54 23.23
C PRO A 158 16.18 15.09 23.63
N GLY A 159 17.01 14.17 23.16
CA GLY A 159 16.89 12.73 23.41
C GLY A 159 15.80 12.03 22.58
N GLN A 160 15.13 12.72 21.66
CA GLN A 160 14.20 12.10 20.73
C GLN A 160 14.91 11.63 19.46
N THR A 161 14.52 10.42 19.02
CA THR A 161 14.91 9.86 17.73
C THR A 161 13.65 9.40 16.99
N VAL A 162 13.54 9.79 15.72
CA VAL A 162 12.44 9.42 14.83
C VAL A 162 12.98 8.52 13.74
N LEU A 163 12.43 7.32 13.63
CA LEU A 163 12.77 6.39 12.56
C LEU A 163 11.57 6.16 11.67
N THR A 164 11.82 6.16 10.38
CA THR A 164 10.79 5.96 9.36
C THR A 164 11.13 4.77 8.49
N TYR A 165 10.15 3.89 8.29
CA TYR A 165 10.26 2.67 7.50
C TYR A 165 9.20 2.63 6.41
N TYR A 166 9.52 2.12 5.21
CA TYR A 166 8.54 1.68 4.21
C TYR A 166 8.29 0.19 4.34
N GLN A 167 7.03 -0.20 4.21
CA GLN A 167 6.67 -1.61 4.14
C GLN A 167 7.14 -2.20 2.83
N ASN A 168 7.73 -3.40 2.89
CA ASN A 168 8.07 -4.18 1.70
C ASN A 168 6.99 -5.24 1.46
N TRP A 169 6.64 -5.42 0.21
CA TRP A 169 5.80 -6.52 -0.25
C TRP A 169 6.51 -7.22 -1.40
N GLU A 170 6.78 -8.53 -1.23
CA GLU A 170 7.55 -9.33 -2.21
C GLU A 170 8.87 -8.65 -2.65
N GLY A 171 9.56 -7.99 -1.71
CA GLY A 171 10.81 -7.29 -1.99
C GLY A 171 10.66 -5.91 -2.62
N THR A 172 9.43 -5.45 -2.88
CA THR A 172 9.15 -4.12 -3.43
C THR A 172 8.69 -3.17 -2.33
N PRO A 173 9.31 -1.99 -2.18
CA PRO A 173 8.89 -1.01 -1.19
C PRO A 173 7.57 -0.36 -1.57
N LEU A 174 6.63 -0.34 -0.63
CA LEU A 174 5.33 0.31 -0.78
C LEU A 174 5.40 1.73 -0.20
N PHE A 175 5.58 2.73 -1.04
CA PHE A 175 5.76 4.13 -0.63
C PHE A 175 4.55 4.73 0.09
N SER A 176 3.35 4.20 -0.13
CA SER A 176 2.13 4.59 0.59
C SER A 176 2.04 3.98 1.99
N CYS A 177 2.81 2.92 2.27
CA CYS A 177 2.78 2.20 3.54
C CYS A 177 4.04 2.53 4.34
N GLN A 178 3.97 3.63 5.05
CA GLN A 178 5.05 4.18 5.85
C GLN A 178 4.70 4.09 7.33
N VAL A 179 5.66 3.70 8.15
CA VAL A 179 5.54 3.66 9.62
C VAL A 179 6.66 4.45 10.25
N THR A 180 6.30 5.33 11.19
CA THR A 180 7.22 6.15 11.95
C THR A 180 7.20 5.73 13.42
N LEU A 181 8.39 5.52 13.99
CA LEU A 181 8.59 5.22 15.41
C LEU A 181 9.27 6.41 16.08
N LEU A 182 8.68 6.88 17.18
CA LEU A 182 9.24 7.96 17.99
C LEU A 182 9.77 7.39 19.31
N TRP A 183 11.07 7.49 19.48
CA TRP A 183 11.79 7.15 20.69
C TRP A 183 12.09 8.41 21.52
N GLN A 184 12.04 8.29 22.84
CA GLN A 184 12.52 9.27 23.79
C GLN A 184 13.51 8.57 24.73
N ASP A 185 14.75 8.97 24.65
CA ASP A 185 15.85 8.26 25.30
C ASP A 185 15.78 6.75 24.92
N ASP A 186 15.65 5.83 25.85
CA ASP A 186 15.57 4.40 25.57
C ASP A 186 14.13 3.85 25.48
N THR A 187 13.12 4.74 25.45
CA THR A 187 11.70 4.33 25.50
C THR A 187 10.97 4.66 24.21
N LEU A 188 10.27 3.69 23.63
CA LEU A 188 9.36 3.92 22.50
C LEU A 188 8.08 4.60 23.01
N LEU A 189 7.80 5.80 22.51
CA LEU A 189 6.61 6.56 22.89
C LEU A 189 5.45 6.36 21.94
N ARG A 190 5.74 6.28 20.63
CA ARG A 190 4.70 6.25 19.62
C ARG A 190 5.17 5.48 18.38
N MET A 191 4.23 4.77 17.80
CA MET A 191 4.35 4.16 16.48
C MET A 191 3.11 4.58 15.69
N GLU A 192 3.27 5.14 14.52
CA GLU A 192 2.16 5.56 13.69
C GLU A 192 2.47 5.45 12.22
N GLY A 193 1.44 5.27 11.41
CA GLY A 193 1.61 5.21 9.97
C GLY A 193 0.47 4.48 9.27
N GLN A 194 0.80 3.95 8.13
CA GLN A 194 -0.09 3.13 7.33
C GLN A 194 0.58 1.79 7.01
N ARG A 195 -0.17 0.71 7.19
CA ARG A 195 0.28 -0.63 6.83
C ARG A 195 -0.76 -1.32 5.94
N LEU A 196 -0.29 -2.14 5.03
CA LEU A 196 -1.15 -3.14 4.43
C LEU A 196 -1.38 -4.25 5.45
N SER A 197 -2.62 -4.46 5.81
CA SER A 197 -3.08 -5.59 6.63
C SER A 197 -4.20 -6.28 5.88
N GLY A 198 -4.18 -7.59 5.83
CA GLY A 198 -5.21 -8.39 5.19
C GLY A 198 -4.71 -9.21 4.00
N THR A 199 -5.63 -9.94 3.39
CA THR A 199 -5.33 -10.78 2.23
C THR A 199 -5.19 -9.90 0.98
N ILE A 200 -4.03 -9.96 0.35
CA ILE A 200 -3.78 -9.32 -0.94
C ILE A 200 -4.14 -10.33 -2.02
N THR A 201 -5.20 -10.05 -2.78
CA THR A 201 -5.54 -10.82 -3.97
C THR A 201 -5.10 -10.05 -5.21
N SER A 202 -4.26 -10.66 -6.03
CA SER A 202 -3.99 -10.14 -7.37
C SER A 202 -5.22 -10.43 -8.24
N SER A 203 -5.67 -9.46 -9.01
CA SER A 203 -6.85 -9.57 -9.90
C SER A 203 -6.65 -10.52 -11.10
N SER A 204 -5.56 -11.30 -11.12
CA SER A 204 -5.24 -12.24 -12.20
C SER A 204 -5.87 -13.64 -12.06
N GLU A 205 -6.70 -13.88 -11.04
CA GLU A 205 -7.35 -15.19 -10.84
C GLU A 205 -8.86 -15.23 -11.18
N GLU A 206 -9.41 -14.19 -11.81
CA GLU A 206 -10.78 -14.21 -12.33
C GLU A 206 -10.76 -14.10 -13.87
N GLU A 207 -10.33 -15.16 -14.57
CA GLU A 207 -10.73 -15.49 -15.94
C GLU A 207 -11.12 -16.97 -16.03
#